data_d120b915b0b62d36894afc82d920a84a
#
_entry.id   d120b915b0b62d36894afc82d920a84a
#
_cell.length_a   1.000
_cell.length_b   1.000
_cell.length_c   1.000
_cell.angle_alpha   90.00
_cell.angle_beta   90.00
_cell.angle_gamma   90.00
#
_symmetry.space_group_name_H-M   'P 1'
#
loop_
_entity.id
_entity.type
_entity.pdbx_description
1 polymer ?
#
loop_
_entity_poly.entity_id
_entity_poly.type
_entity_poly.pdbx_seq_one_letter_code
_entity_poly.pdbx_strand_id
1 'polypeptide(L)'
;ADFPEGLDVLITGVGTGGHLSGCASVLKSRWPQLRVFAVEPAASPVISGGAPSPHPIQGIGAGFIPANLQTGLLDGVIQVDAEASREMARRCAREEGMLVGISSGATLSAIAQKLPELAPGTRILGFNYDTGERYLSIEGFLPT
;
A
#
# COMPACT_ATOMS: atom_id res chain seq x y z
N ALA A 1 -16.14 -9.41 -12.63
CA ALA A 1 -17.47 -9.06 -12.15
C ALA A 1 -17.46 -7.71 -11.44
N ASP A 2 -16.50 -7.48 -10.48
CA ASP A 2 -16.52 -6.27 -9.64
C ASP A 2 -16.01 -5.02 -10.36
N PHE A 3 -15.23 -5.17 -11.42
CA PHE A 3 -14.68 -4.07 -12.21
C PHE A 3 -15.04 -4.28 -13.70
N PRO A 4 -16.33 -4.12 -14.10
CA PRO A 4 -16.75 -4.38 -15.47
C PRO A 4 -16.12 -3.42 -16.49
N GLU A 5 -15.77 -2.22 -16.04
CA GLU A 5 -15.14 -1.20 -16.87
C GLU A 5 -13.60 -1.18 -16.75
N GLY A 6 -13.01 -2.14 -16.02
CA GLY A 6 -11.58 -2.30 -15.84
C GLY A 6 -11.00 -1.55 -14.65
N LEU A 7 -9.69 -1.73 -14.46
CA LEU A 7 -8.86 -1.05 -13.46
C LEU A 7 -7.74 -0.29 -14.16
N ASP A 8 -7.36 0.86 -13.61
CA ASP A 8 -6.32 1.71 -14.15
C ASP A 8 -5.02 1.65 -13.33
N VAL A 9 -5.14 1.51 -12.01
CA VAL A 9 -4.02 1.55 -11.07
C VAL A 9 -4.21 0.53 -9.96
N LEU A 10 -3.14 -0.18 -9.62
CA LEU A 10 -3.01 -1.00 -8.43
C LEU A 10 -1.96 -0.36 -7.51
N ILE A 11 -2.34 -0.09 -6.27
CA ILE A 11 -1.43 0.42 -5.23
C ILE A 11 -1.50 -0.51 -4.04
N THR A 12 -0.39 -1.14 -3.69
CA THR A 12 -0.36 -2.11 -2.59
C THR A 12 1.02 -2.20 -1.94
N GLY A 13 1.03 -2.52 -0.64
CA GLY A 13 2.24 -2.69 0.15
C GLY A 13 2.99 -3.97 -0.18
N VAL A 14 4.29 -3.96 0.10
CA VAL A 14 5.18 -5.11 -0.10
C VAL A 14 5.71 -5.60 1.23
N GLY A 15 5.24 -6.76 1.65
CA GLY A 15 5.83 -7.55 2.73
C GLY A 15 6.74 -8.64 2.15
N THR A 16 6.17 -9.79 1.79
CA THR A 16 6.88 -10.92 1.15
C THR A 16 7.01 -10.77 -0.38
N GLY A 17 6.28 -9.85 -0.98
CA GLY A 17 6.23 -9.63 -2.43
C GLY A 17 5.25 -10.53 -3.19
N GLY A 18 4.78 -11.62 -2.58
CA GLY A 18 3.89 -12.57 -3.24
C GLY A 18 2.53 -11.99 -3.59
N HIS A 19 1.94 -11.20 -2.69
CA HIS A 19 0.65 -10.54 -2.92
C HIS A 19 0.71 -9.59 -4.12
N LEU A 20 1.64 -8.63 -4.11
CA LEU A 20 1.77 -7.66 -5.20
C LEU A 20 2.05 -8.36 -6.53
N SER A 21 3.03 -9.26 -6.56
CA SER A 21 3.44 -9.94 -7.80
C SER A 21 2.33 -10.84 -8.35
N GLY A 22 1.63 -11.57 -7.49
CA GLY A 22 0.51 -12.40 -7.89
C GLY A 22 -0.65 -11.58 -8.47
N CYS A 23 -1.07 -10.54 -7.77
CA CYS A 23 -2.12 -9.64 -8.25
C CYS A 23 -1.71 -8.94 -9.55
N ALA A 24 -0.52 -8.34 -9.60
CA ALA A 24 -0.06 -7.57 -10.74
C ALA A 24 0.06 -8.44 -12.00
N SER A 25 0.59 -9.67 -11.90
CA SER A 25 0.75 -10.55 -13.05
C SER A 25 -0.60 -10.91 -13.69
N VAL A 26 -1.59 -11.26 -12.87
CA VAL A 26 -2.94 -11.60 -13.33
C VAL A 26 -3.67 -10.37 -13.87
N LEU A 27 -3.64 -9.27 -13.14
CA LEU A 27 -4.37 -8.05 -13.53
C LEU A 27 -3.78 -7.40 -14.77
N LYS A 28 -2.45 -7.36 -14.93
CA LYS A 28 -1.81 -6.84 -16.15
C LYS A 28 -2.07 -7.72 -17.37
N SER A 29 -2.22 -9.03 -17.19
CA SER A 29 -2.61 -9.90 -18.32
C SER A 29 -4.03 -9.60 -18.82
N ARG A 30 -4.92 -9.19 -17.93
CA ARG A 30 -6.29 -8.80 -18.27
C ARG A 30 -6.38 -7.35 -18.76
N TRP A 31 -5.65 -6.46 -18.11
CA TRP A 31 -5.60 -5.02 -18.41
C TRP A 31 -4.16 -4.58 -18.63
N PRO A 32 -3.63 -4.69 -19.86
CA PRO A 32 -2.20 -4.40 -20.15
C PRO A 32 -1.77 -2.97 -19.81
N GLN A 33 -2.73 -2.03 -19.74
CA GLN A 33 -2.46 -0.63 -19.40
C GLN A 33 -2.48 -0.35 -17.89
N LEU A 34 -2.78 -1.36 -17.08
CA LEU A 34 -2.77 -1.23 -15.62
C LEU A 34 -1.37 -0.80 -15.14
N ARG A 35 -1.33 0.26 -14.34
CA ARG A 35 -0.10 0.69 -13.66
C ARG A 35 -0.07 0.15 -12.24
N VAL A 36 1.08 -0.31 -11.81
CA VAL A 36 1.30 -0.95 -10.51
C VAL A 36 2.32 -0.16 -9.69
N PHE A 37 1.94 0.25 -8.50
CA PHE A 37 2.81 0.96 -7.57
C PHE A 37 2.96 0.17 -6.28
N ALA A 38 4.21 -0.09 -5.89
CA ALA A 38 4.53 -0.66 -4.60
C ALA A 38 4.55 0.42 -3.52
N VAL A 39 4.08 0.08 -2.33
CA VAL A 39 4.16 0.97 -1.17
C VAL A 39 5.23 0.46 -0.22
N GLU A 40 6.15 1.33 0.17
CA GLU A 40 7.18 1.04 1.15
C GLU A 40 7.32 2.16 2.18
N PRO A 41 7.86 1.86 3.39
CA PRO A 41 8.13 2.90 4.39
C PRO A 41 9.21 3.87 3.90
N ALA A 42 8.98 5.17 4.05
CA ALA A 42 9.98 6.19 3.74
C ALA A 42 11.25 6.03 4.59
N ALA A 43 11.12 5.52 5.82
CA ALA A 43 12.25 5.25 6.70
C ALA A 43 13.12 4.06 6.26
N SER A 44 12.58 3.16 5.42
CA SER A 44 13.28 1.96 4.93
C SER A 44 12.99 1.71 3.45
N PRO A 45 13.43 2.63 2.56
CA PRO A 45 12.99 2.63 1.16
C PRO A 45 13.86 1.72 0.28
N VAL A 46 13.97 0.44 0.61
CA VAL A 46 14.89 -0.51 -0.04
C VAL A 46 14.49 -0.82 -1.49
N ILE A 47 13.20 -0.82 -1.83
CA ILE A 47 12.74 -1.06 -3.20
C ILE A 47 13.14 0.11 -4.11
N SER A 48 13.15 1.33 -3.55
CA SER A 48 13.62 2.54 -4.23
C SER A 48 15.15 2.68 -4.25
N GLY A 49 15.89 1.73 -3.71
CA GLY A 49 17.36 1.74 -3.68
C GLY A 49 17.97 2.38 -2.44
N GLY A 50 17.18 2.71 -1.43
CA GLY A 50 17.65 3.25 -0.16
C GLY A 50 18.13 2.18 0.82
N ALA A 51 18.68 2.63 1.93
CA ALA A 51 19.17 1.75 2.98
C ALA A 51 18.02 1.22 3.88
N PRO A 52 18.09 -0.04 4.34
CA PRO A 52 17.12 -0.57 5.29
C PRO A 52 17.27 0.12 6.67
N SER A 53 16.14 0.31 7.32
CA SER A 53 16.07 0.86 8.66
C SER A 53 14.84 0.33 9.40
N PRO A 54 14.86 0.23 10.74
CA PRO A 54 13.66 -0.05 11.52
C PRO A 54 12.57 0.98 11.24
N HIS A 55 11.33 0.51 11.18
CA HIS A 55 10.16 1.36 10.99
C HIS A 55 8.93 0.74 11.68
N PRO A 56 7.92 1.55 12.07
CA PRO A 56 6.78 1.05 12.82
C PRO A 56 5.59 0.60 11.96
N ILE A 57 5.71 0.55 10.64
CA ILE A 57 4.63 0.07 9.76
C ILE A 57 4.71 -1.44 9.65
N GLN A 58 3.91 -2.14 10.43
CA GLN A 58 3.91 -3.60 10.46
C GLN A 58 3.30 -4.18 9.18
N GLY A 59 3.87 -5.29 8.71
CA GLY A 59 3.39 -6.05 7.56
C GLY A 59 4.00 -5.66 6.22
N ILE A 60 4.68 -4.52 6.13
CA ILE A 60 5.41 -4.09 4.92
C ILE A 60 6.83 -3.68 5.27
N GLY A 61 7.69 -3.52 4.28
CA GLY A 61 9.05 -3.03 4.47
C GLY A 61 9.94 -4.01 5.21
N ALA A 62 10.23 -5.16 4.63
CA ALA A 62 11.03 -6.22 5.26
C ALA A 62 12.51 -5.87 5.44
N GLY A 63 12.99 -4.75 4.90
CA GLY A 63 14.39 -4.33 4.97
C GLY A 63 15.27 -4.92 3.85
N PHE A 64 14.68 -5.64 2.93
CA PHE A 64 15.33 -6.20 1.74
C PHE A 64 14.31 -6.32 0.61
N ILE A 65 14.77 -6.50 -0.63
CA ILE A 65 13.87 -6.77 -1.76
C ILE A 65 13.56 -8.28 -1.74
N PRO A 66 12.28 -8.66 -1.48
CA PRO A 66 11.92 -10.06 -1.41
C PRO A 66 12.13 -10.78 -2.75
N ALA A 67 12.58 -12.04 -2.70
CA ALA A 67 12.77 -12.84 -3.93
C ALA A 67 11.46 -13.05 -4.70
N ASN A 68 10.32 -13.04 -4.02
CA ASN A 68 9.00 -13.16 -4.65
C ASN A 68 8.51 -11.87 -5.31
N LEU A 69 9.19 -10.75 -5.10
CA LEU A 69 8.81 -9.48 -5.72
C LEU A 69 9.36 -9.42 -7.15
N GLN A 70 8.45 -9.45 -8.10
CA GLN A 70 8.78 -9.26 -9.51
C GLN A 70 8.86 -7.76 -9.82
N THR A 71 10.03 -7.17 -9.64
CA THR A 71 10.24 -5.72 -9.78
C THR A 71 9.92 -5.21 -11.19
N GLY A 72 10.04 -6.05 -12.20
CA GLY A 72 9.65 -5.71 -13.57
C GLY A 72 8.16 -5.44 -13.80
N LEU A 73 7.30 -5.82 -12.85
CA LEU A 73 5.87 -5.50 -12.88
C LEU A 73 5.56 -4.10 -12.33
N LEU A 74 6.49 -3.46 -11.63
CA LEU A 74 6.28 -2.16 -10.99
C LEU A 74 6.43 -1.02 -11.99
N ASP A 75 5.48 -0.11 -11.99
CA ASP A 75 5.54 1.17 -12.69
C ASP A 75 6.09 2.28 -11.80
N GLY A 76 6.18 2.05 -10.50
CA GLY A 76 6.79 2.94 -9.54
C GLY A 76 6.67 2.45 -8.11
N VAL A 77 7.27 3.22 -7.21
CA VAL A 77 7.25 2.96 -5.77
C VAL A 77 6.83 4.23 -5.05
N ILE A 78 5.92 4.10 -4.10
CA ILE A 78 5.44 5.22 -3.27
C ILE A 78 5.94 5.01 -1.85
N GLN A 79 6.70 5.97 -1.36
CA GLN A 79 7.18 5.97 0.01
C GLN A 79 6.17 6.65 0.92
N VAL A 80 5.88 6.04 2.06
CA VAL A 80 4.91 6.55 3.03
C VAL A 80 5.54 6.76 4.40
N ASP A 81 5.13 7.83 5.04
CA ASP A 81 5.51 8.13 6.42
C ASP A 81 4.64 7.33 7.38
N ALA A 82 5.22 6.93 8.53
CA ALA A 82 4.53 6.12 9.52
C ALA A 82 3.37 6.88 10.19
N GLU A 83 3.55 8.16 10.50
CA GLU A 83 2.47 8.94 11.13
C GLU A 83 1.34 9.21 10.15
N ALA A 84 1.65 9.52 8.89
CA ALA A 84 0.64 9.65 7.84
C ALA A 84 -0.15 8.33 7.66
N SER A 85 0.52 7.18 7.77
CA SER A 85 -0.12 5.87 7.72
C SER A 85 -1.07 5.63 8.89
N ARG A 86 -0.67 5.99 10.11
CA ARG A 86 -1.53 5.91 11.30
C ARG A 86 -2.73 6.84 11.18
N GLU A 87 -2.52 8.08 10.75
CA GLU A 87 -3.62 9.04 10.59
C GLU A 87 -4.63 8.57 9.54
N MET A 88 -4.18 8.02 8.42
CA MET A 88 -5.10 7.46 7.42
C MET A 88 -5.88 6.26 7.95
N ALA A 89 -5.27 5.40 8.76
CA ALA A 89 -5.99 4.32 9.43
C ALA A 89 -7.06 4.85 10.40
N ARG A 90 -6.72 5.88 11.19
CA ARG A 90 -7.67 6.55 12.10
C ARG A 90 -8.81 7.24 11.33
N ARG A 91 -8.49 7.91 10.23
CA ARG A 91 -9.50 8.54 9.37
C ARG A 91 -10.44 7.50 8.75
N CYS A 92 -9.91 6.39 8.27
CA CYS A 92 -10.71 5.29 7.73
C CYS A 92 -11.73 4.79 8.77
N ALA A 93 -11.31 4.66 10.02
CA ALA A 93 -12.22 4.28 11.11
C ALA A 93 -13.29 5.35 11.38
N ARG A 94 -12.92 6.63 11.42
CA ARG A 94 -13.85 7.73 11.72
C ARG A 94 -14.80 8.06 10.57
N GLU A 95 -14.30 8.04 9.35
CA GLU A 95 -15.02 8.55 8.18
C GLU A 95 -15.77 7.43 7.43
N GLU A 96 -15.22 6.21 7.43
CA GLU A 96 -15.78 5.07 6.71
C GLU A 96 -16.30 3.94 7.62
N GLY A 97 -16.07 4.04 8.94
CA GLY A 97 -16.49 3.03 9.91
C GLY A 97 -15.66 1.73 9.81
N MET A 98 -14.51 1.75 9.18
CA MET A 98 -13.65 0.58 9.00
C MET A 98 -12.39 0.71 9.86
N LEU A 99 -12.29 -0.11 10.90
CA LEU A 99 -11.08 -0.21 11.73
C LEU A 99 -10.06 -1.11 11.04
N VAL A 100 -9.12 -0.51 10.34
CA VAL A 100 -8.08 -1.20 9.56
C VAL A 100 -6.72 -1.13 10.26
N GLY A 101 -5.80 -2.04 9.87
CA GLY A 101 -4.43 -2.01 10.37
C GLY A 101 -3.59 -0.88 9.77
N ILE A 102 -2.39 -0.71 10.34
CA ILE A 102 -1.46 0.37 9.94
C ILE A 102 -0.99 0.22 8.49
N SER A 103 -0.80 -1.00 7.98
CA SER A 103 -0.41 -1.23 6.59
C SER A 103 -1.51 -0.86 5.60
N SER A 104 -2.78 -1.01 5.99
CA SER A 104 -3.91 -0.49 5.21
C SER A 104 -3.90 1.04 5.19
N GLY A 105 -3.62 1.67 6.33
CA GLY A 105 -3.41 3.12 6.40
C GLY A 105 -2.25 3.59 5.51
N ALA A 106 -1.17 2.83 5.44
CA ALA A 106 -0.05 3.10 4.53
C ALA A 106 -0.49 3.07 3.06
N THR A 107 -1.28 2.09 2.67
CA THR A 107 -1.84 2.01 1.32
C THR A 107 -2.77 3.19 1.02
N LEU A 108 -3.64 3.56 1.95
CA LEU A 108 -4.50 4.74 1.81
C LEU A 108 -3.69 6.04 1.71
N SER A 109 -2.61 6.17 2.50
CA SER A 109 -1.70 7.30 2.41
C SER A 109 -1.01 7.38 1.05
N ALA A 110 -0.56 6.25 0.51
CA ALA A 110 0.04 6.16 -0.82
C ALA A 110 -0.95 6.56 -1.92
N ILE A 111 -2.20 6.10 -1.84
CA ILE A 111 -3.27 6.49 -2.76
C ILE A 111 -3.48 8.01 -2.71
N ALA A 112 -3.60 8.58 -1.51
CA ALA A 112 -3.77 10.02 -1.35
C ALA A 112 -2.63 10.84 -1.96
N GLN A 113 -1.38 10.38 -1.81
CA GLN A 113 -0.22 11.01 -2.45
C GLN A 113 -0.29 10.95 -3.97
N LYS A 114 -0.81 9.85 -4.53
CA LYS A 114 -0.84 9.61 -5.98
C LYS A 114 -1.99 10.33 -6.68
N LEU A 115 -3.11 10.56 -5.99
CA LEU A 115 -4.32 11.15 -6.58
C LEU A 115 -4.08 12.43 -7.39
N PRO A 116 -3.26 13.42 -6.95
CA PRO A 116 -3.03 14.64 -7.72
C PRO A 116 -2.38 14.42 -9.09
N GLU A 117 -1.69 13.30 -9.27
CA GLU A 117 -1.01 12.95 -10.53
C GLU A 117 -1.92 12.15 -11.48
N LEU A 118 -3.11 11.77 -11.03
CA LEU A 118 -4.03 10.92 -11.79
C LEU A 118 -5.19 11.73 -12.35
N ALA A 119 -5.64 11.34 -13.55
CA ALA A 119 -6.80 11.95 -14.17
C ALA A 119 -8.09 11.68 -13.36
N PRO A 120 -9.08 12.61 -13.34
CA PRO A 120 -10.39 12.34 -12.77
C PRO A 120 -11.02 11.09 -13.38
N GLY A 121 -11.67 10.27 -12.55
CA GLY A 121 -12.28 9.01 -12.98
C GLY A 121 -11.34 7.81 -13.03
N THR A 122 -10.04 7.97 -12.71
CA THR A 122 -9.09 6.86 -12.57
C THR A 122 -9.58 5.87 -11.51
N ARG A 123 -9.62 4.59 -11.88
CA ARG A 123 -10.02 3.51 -10.96
C ARG A 123 -8.79 2.91 -10.30
N ILE A 124 -8.73 3.04 -8.98
CA ILE A 124 -7.59 2.58 -8.17
C ILE A 124 -8.04 1.42 -7.30
N LEU A 125 -7.32 0.31 -7.35
CA LEU A 125 -7.48 -0.80 -6.42
C LEU A 125 -6.39 -0.71 -5.33
N GLY A 126 -6.81 -0.63 -4.09
CA GLY A 126 -6.01 -0.83 -2.89
C GLY A 126 -6.61 -1.93 -2.03
N PHE A 127 -5.89 -2.38 -1.02
CA PHE A 127 -6.35 -3.45 -0.13
C PHE A 127 -6.35 -3.02 1.33
N ASN A 128 -7.40 -3.41 2.03
CA ASN A 128 -7.41 -3.46 3.48
C ASN A 128 -7.01 -4.87 3.89
N TYR A 129 -5.78 -5.04 4.38
CA TYR A 129 -5.17 -6.37 4.59
C TYR A 129 -5.69 -7.06 5.83
N ASP A 130 -5.91 -6.29 6.91
CA ASP A 130 -6.34 -6.80 8.20
C ASP A 130 -7.10 -5.73 9.01
N THR A 131 -7.60 -6.17 10.15
CA THR A 131 -8.37 -5.33 11.07
C THR A 131 -7.47 -4.67 12.11
N GLY A 132 -7.89 -3.49 12.59
CA GLY A 132 -7.10 -2.66 13.49
C GLY A 132 -7.02 -3.18 14.94
N GLU A 133 -7.90 -4.07 15.37
CA GLU A 133 -7.89 -4.60 16.74
C GLU A 133 -6.58 -5.32 17.11
N ARG A 134 -5.83 -5.81 16.14
CA ARG A 134 -4.51 -6.42 16.36
C ARG A 134 -3.44 -5.43 16.82
N TYR A 135 -3.70 -4.14 16.65
CA TYR A 135 -2.73 -3.05 16.83
C TYR A 135 -3.11 -2.10 17.94
N LEU A 136 -4.12 -2.41 18.76
CA LEU A 136 -4.59 -1.54 19.84
C LEU A 136 -3.53 -1.24 20.89
N SER A 137 -2.55 -2.13 21.06
CA SER A 137 -1.43 -1.96 21.98
C SER A 137 -0.24 -1.20 21.37
N ILE A 138 -0.31 -0.86 20.09
CA ILE A 138 0.78 -0.14 19.42
C ILE A 138 0.68 1.35 19.76
N GLU A 139 1.79 1.88 20.25
CA GLU A 139 1.90 3.30 20.60
C GLU A 139 1.61 4.19 19.37
N GLY A 140 0.75 5.18 19.58
CA GLY A 140 0.36 6.15 18.54
C GLY A 140 -0.62 5.59 17.49
N PHE A 141 -1.11 4.37 17.64
CA PHE A 141 -2.13 3.84 16.71
C PHE A 141 -3.50 4.45 16.98
N LEU A 142 -3.92 4.46 18.26
CA LEU A 142 -5.13 5.16 18.68
C LEU A 142 -4.79 6.56 19.21
N PRO A 143 -5.70 7.52 19.09
CA PRO A 143 -5.53 8.81 19.76
C PRO A 143 -5.50 8.61 21.29
N THR A 144 -4.57 9.27 21.93
CA THR A 144 -4.48 9.33 23.39
C THR A 144 -5.46 10.35 23.95
#